data_a9f4aeeb168118e32e52a5c1a66f1cef
#
_entry.id   a9f4aeeb168118e32e52a5c1a66f1cef
#
_cell.length_a   1.000
_cell.length_b   1.000
_cell.length_c   1.000
_cell.angle_alpha   90.00
_cell.angle_beta   90.00
_cell.angle_gamma   90.00
#
_symmetry.space_group_name_H-M   'P 1'
#
loop_
_entity.id
_entity.type
_entity.pdbx_description
1 polymer ?
#
loop_
_entity_poly.entity_id
_entity_poly.type
_entity_poly.pdbx_seq_one_letter_code
_entity_poly.pdbx_strand_id
1 'polypeptide(L)'
;MMRVKAGVCKAGLALCAALLVMIFAVAWLWNTAFSFSPLVQGCLLAAWLCGLLAAWVAAQRSGLLDALVRRRWQLLAVVVLAVACAQFSVGLATRQTLTDDYGSVVNGALLYAQQGRSAAFAQQYQWYLNHWPNNRGIFFLLALFFRVLTALGFGGQWYTGMVCLGHLSFALAAVCTFAYLGRAFSAKASLAFLPLYALFAPVYFQSSVAYTDTLSIWVAPAALFLWQLGRDAGRLRTRLAAWAGCAVCLGVGYEIKGSVGIVLVALCCEALVCLPWRRTLAALAVLGCGFVLVHGAAGLVYMRSGVVTPELRQTAEMPTAFWVMMGLGEPDGAYSVADEREIMYRQTKEERQAYAAQVIRSRLDEKGAAGLPAFLMRKTARTFGAGNGEIYYSLSRGPLQPGHAVYTFILEDGPHFGLFNNAAQCVYLSFYVLGAAGALAALRRRGMPPVCAPWAALAGFYLFMMLWESNHRQLVNQWPLYWMVAAVGLAALGGFAARRLPQNYHAQNEQN
;
A
#
# COMPACT_ATOMS: atom_id res chain seq x y z
N MET A 1 -8.32 -28.15 19.56
CA MET A 1 -7.38 -27.23 18.87
C MET A 1 -7.99 -26.56 17.62
N MET A 2 -8.53 -27.28 16.63
CA MET A 2 -9.11 -26.65 15.42
C MET A 2 -10.28 -25.70 15.70
N ARG A 3 -11.19 -26.01 16.64
CA ARG A 3 -12.29 -25.10 17.02
C ARG A 3 -11.79 -23.81 17.65
N VAL A 4 -10.74 -23.85 18.47
CA VAL A 4 -10.12 -22.67 19.07
C VAL A 4 -9.49 -21.79 17.99
N LYS A 5 -8.71 -22.38 17.08
CA LYS A 5 -8.11 -21.66 15.95
C LYS A 5 -9.18 -20.97 15.07
N ALA A 6 -10.30 -21.67 14.78
CA ALA A 6 -11.42 -21.07 14.05
C ALA A 6 -12.06 -19.92 14.82
N GLY A 7 -12.20 -20.03 16.14
CA GLY A 7 -12.68 -18.96 17.01
C GLY A 7 -11.78 -17.72 16.97
N VAL A 8 -10.46 -17.90 17.12
CA VAL A 8 -9.46 -16.82 17.07
C VAL A 8 -9.51 -16.10 15.70
N CYS A 9 -9.57 -16.87 14.60
CA CYS A 9 -9.65 -16.28 13.27
C CYS A 9 -10.94 -15.47 13.07
N LYS A 10 -12.08 -15.97 13.56
CA LYS A 10 -13.36 -15.24 13.50
C LYS A 10 -13.34 -13.98 14.35
N ALA A 11 -12.80 -14.04 15.57
CA ALA A 11 -12.64 -12.86 16.42
C ALA A 11 -11.73 -11.82 15.74
N GLY A 12 -10.62 -12.23 15.15
CA GLY A 12 -9.73 -11.36 14.38
C GLY A 12 -10.44 -10.66 13.21
N LEU A 13 -11.24 -11.40 12.41
CA LEU A 13 -12.01 -10.81 11.32
C LEU A 13 -13.10 -9.85 11.82
N ALA A 14 -13.76 -10.14 12.95
CA ALA A 14 -14.73 -9.24 13.55
C ALA A 14 -14.07 -7.94 14.01
N LEU A 15 -12.91 -8.02 14.65
CA LEU A 15 -12.12 -6.85 15.04
C LEU A 15 -11.66 -6.05 13.81
N CYS A 16 -11.21 -6.70 12.74
CA CYS A 16 -10.85 -6.02 11.51
C CYS A 16 -12.06 -5.32 10.86
N ALA A 17 -13.26 -5.94 10.88
CA ALA A 17 -14.47 -5.29 10.39
C ALA A 17 -14.80 -4.04 11.22
N ALA A 18 -14.75 -4.15 12.56
CA ALA A 18 -14.98 -3.03 13.47
C ALA A 18 -13.94 -1.92 13.26
N LEU A 19 -12.68 -2.27 13.08
CA LEU A 19 -11.60 -1.32 12.77
C LEU A 19 -11.87 -0.56 11.46
N LEU A 20 -12.25 -1.24 10.39
CA LEU A 20 -12.56 -0.58 9.11
C LEU A 20 -13.77 0.35 9.22
N VAL A 21 -14.80 -0.03 9.98
CA VAL A 21 -15.95 0.84 10.29
C VAL A 21 -15.51 2.05 11.11
N MET A 22 -14.67 1.88 12.10
CA MET A 22 -14.13 2.98 12.91
C MET A 22 -13.30 3.94 12.05
N ILE A 23 -12.38 3.42 11.22
CA ILE A 23 -11.59 4.26 10.31
C ILE A 23 -12.52 5.03 9.35
N PHE A 24 -13.53 4.37 8.79
CA PHE A 24 -14.54 5.02 7.96
C PHE A 24 -15.23 6.17 8.69
N ALA A 25 -15.71 5.93 9.92
CA ALA A 25 -16.39 6.93 10.71
C ALA A 25 -15.47 8.12 11.03
N VAL A 26 -14.22 7.87 11.39
CA VAL A 26 -13.23 8.92 11.66
C VAL A 26 -12.91 9.68 10.36
N ALA A 27 -12.65 9.01 9.26
CA ALA A 27 -12.41 9.62 7.96
C ALA A 27 -13.60 10.47 7.48
N TRP A 28 -14.81 10.08 7.84
CA TRP A 28 -16.04 10.81 7.53
C TRP A 28 -16.24 12.04 8.40
N LEU A 29 -16.06 11.90 9.72
CA LEU A 29 -16.42 12.96 10.69
C LEU A 29 -15.33 14.03 10.85
N TRP A 30 -14.06 13.66 10.69
CA TRP A 30 -12.92 14.56 10.94
C TRP A 30 -12.08 14.84 9.68
N ASN A 31 -12.59 14.53 8.49
CA ASN A 31 -11.81 14.76 7.28
C ASN A 31 -11.87 16.23 6.85
N THR A 32 -10.73 16.87 6.81
CA THR A 32 -10.54 18.21 6.24
C THR A 32 -10.31 18.19 4.72
N ALA A 33 -10.18 17.01 4.11
CA ALA A 33 -9.91 16.85 2.69
C ALA A 33 -11.15 16.92 1.79
N PHE A 34 -12.37 17.09 2.34
CA PHE A 34 -13.57 17.24 1.53
C PHE A 34 -13.67 18.64 0.93
N SER A 35 -13.81 18.71 -0.38
CA SER A 35 -14.15 19.94 -1.09
C SER A 35 -15.67 20.24 -1.04
N PHE A 36 -16.50 19.26 -0.69
CA PHE A 36 -17.95 19.36 -0.55
C PHE A 36 -18.38 19.15 0.91
N SER A 37 -19.59 19.58 1.22
CA SER A 37 -20.16 19.32 2.55
C SER A 37 -20.27 17.80 2.82
N PRO A 38 -20.20 17.35 4.09
CA PRO A 38 -20.33 15.93 4.44
C PRO A 38 -21.63 15.29 3.92
N LEU A 39 -22.71 16.04 3.84
CA LEU A 39 -23.97 15.55 3.30
C LEU A 39 -23.87 15.23 1.80
N VAL A 40 -23.33 16.17 1.00
CA VAL A 40 -23.14 15.98 -0.44
C VAL A 40 -22.20 14.80 -0.69
N GLN A 41 -21.10 14.73 0.06
CA GLN A 41 -20.18 13.60 -0.01
C GLN A 41 -20.85 12.26 0.32
N GLY A 42 -21.79 12.26 1.31
CA GLY A 42 -22.60 11.09 1.66
C GLY A 42 -23.52 10.63 0.53
N CYS A 43 -24.19 11.57 -0.10
CA CYS A 43 -25.02 11.28 -1.26
C CYS A 43 -24.19 10.70 -2.43
N LEU A 44 -23.03 11.26 -2.70
CA LEU A 44 -22.12 10.78 -3.75
C LEU A 44 -21.61 9.37 -3.45
N LEU A 45 -21.18 9.10 -2.21
CA LEU A 45 -20.75 7.76 -1.79
C LEU A 45 -21.90 6.75 -1.87
N ALA A 46 -23.09 7.11 -1.41
CA ALA A 46 -24.25 6.25 -1.50
C ALA A 46 -24.63 5.95 -2.96
N ALA A 47 -24.64 6.97 -3.83
CA ALA A 47 -24.89 6.82 -5.26
C ALA A 47 -23.82 5.91 -5.91
N TRP A 48 -22.54 6.11 -5.57
CA TRP A 48 -21.44 5.25 -6.05
C TRP A 48 -21.63 3.79 -5.62
N LEU A 49 -21.85 3.52 -4.34
CA LEU A 49 -22.03 2.16 -3.82
C LEU A 49 -23.29 1.50 -4.39
N CYS A 50 -24.40 2.22 -4.46
CA CYS A 50 -25.65 1.70 -5.06
C CYS A 50 -25.47 1.41 -6.55
N GLY A 51 -24.83 2.31 -7.31
CA GLY A 51 -24.55 2.12 -8.72
C GLY A 51 -23.64 0.91 -8.97
N LEU A 52 -22.57 0.78 -8.19
CA LEU A 52 -21.65 -0.35 -8.28
C LEU A 52 -22.34 -1.69 -7.96
N LEU A 53 -23.14 -1.74 -6.90
CA LEU A 53 -23.94 -2.92 -6.52
C LEU A 53 -25.02 -3.25 -7.55
N ALA A 54 -25.74 -2.24 -8.05
CA ALA A 54 -26.76 -2.44 -9.08
C ALA A 54 -26.15 -2.99 -10.38
N ALA A 55 -25.04 -2.43 -10.85
CA ALA A 55 -24.32 -2.92 -12.01
C ALA A 55 -23.84 -4.38 -11.82
N TRP A 56 -23.34 -4.69 -10.62
CA TRP A 56 -22.91 -6.06 -10.28
C TRP A 56 -24.07 -7.05 -10.30
N VAL A 57 -25.21 -6.69 -9.67
CA VAL A 57 -26.42 -7.52 -9.63
C VAL A 57 -27.00 -7.72 -11.04
N ALA A 58 -27.06 -6.65 -11.84
CA ALA A 58 -27.53 -6.72 -13.23
C ALA A 58 -26.63 -7.65 -14.06
N ALA A 59 -25.32 -7.51 -13.96
CA ALA A 59 -24.37 -8.40 -14.65
C ALA A 59 -24.47 -9.87 -14.20
N GLN A 60 -24.78 -10.10 -12.93
CA GLN A 60 -24.99 -11.46 -12.42
C GLN A 60 -26.31 -12.07 -12.93
N ARG A 61 -27.38 -11.29 -13.02
CA ARG A 61 -28.69 -11.76 -13.46
C ARG A 61 -28.78 -12.01 -14.95
N SER A 62 -28.12 -11.16 -15.75
CA SER A 62 -28.05 -11.32 -17.21
C SER A 62 -27.12 -12.46 -17.68
N GLY A 63 -26.42 -13.13 -16.76
CA GLY A 63 -25.36 -14.09 -17.13
C GLY A 63 -24.07 -13.48 -17.66
N LEU A 64 -24.02 -12.14 -17.78
CA LEU A 64 -22.84 -11.41 -18.23
C LEU A 64 -21.63 -11.70 -17.32
N LEU A 65 -21.85 -11.75 -16.00
CA LEU A 65 -20.76 -11.99 -15.04
C LEU A 65 -20.09 -13.36 -15.28
N ASP A 66 -20.86 -14.39 -15.62
CA ASP A 66 -20.30 -15.72 -15.91
C ASP A 66 -19.57 -15.76 -17.27
N ALA A 67 -20.00 -14.96 -18.25
CA ALA A 67 -19.28 -14.74 -19.49
C ALA A 67 -17.94 -14.01 -19.25
N LEU A 68 -17.94 -12.97 -18.41
CA LEU A 68 -16.74 -12.25 -18.01
C LEU A 68 -15.77 -13.13 -17.19
N VAL A 69 -16.28 -14.04 -16.35
CA VAL A 69 -15.45 -15.02 -15.61
C VAL A 69 -14.67 -15.90 -16.57
N ARG A 70 -15.29 -16.36 -17.68
CA ARG A 70 -14.60 -17.18 -18.69
C ARG A 70 -13.47 -16.42 -19.40
N ARG A 71 -13.61 -15.11 -19.58
CA ARG A 71 -12.64 -14.23 -20.25
C ARG A 71 -11.85 -13.32 -19.28
N ARG A 72 -11.83 -13.66 -17.99
CA ARG A 72 -11.33 -12.78 -16.93
C ARG A 72 -9.88 -12.33 -17.11
N TRP A 73 -9.00 -13.18 -17.66
CA TRP A 73 -7.60 -12.82 -17.90
C TRP A 73 -7.42 -11.87 -19.08
N GLN A 74 -8.23 -12.02 -20.12
CA GLN A 74 -8.26 -11.08 -21.24
C GLN A 74 -8.77 -9.70 -20.78
N LEU A 75 -9.82 -9.70 -19.95
CA LEU A 75 -10.34 -8.45 -19.37
C LEU A 75 -9.31 -7.78 -18.45
N LEU A 76 -8.60 -8.55 -17.63
CA LEU A 76 -7.48 -8.01 -16.84
C LEU A 76 -6.43 -7.36 -17.75
N ALA A 77 -6.00 -8.05 -18.81
CA ALA A 77 -5.00 -7.53 -19.74
C ALA A 77 -5.46 -6.22 -20.37
N VAL A 78 -6.72 -6.13 -20.84
CA VAL A 78 -7.30 -4.90 -21.42
C VAL A 78 -7.32 -3.78 -20.37
N VAL A 79 -7.80 -4.03 -19.16
CA VAL A 79 -7.88 -3.01 -18.10
C VAL A 79 -6.49 -2.54 -17.69
N VAL A 80 -5.54 -3.45 -17.45
CA VAL A 80 -4.16 -3.09 -17.07
C VAL A 80 -3.49 -2.29 -18.18
N LEU A 81 -3.66 -2.69 -19.43
CA LEU A 81 -3.09 -1.95 -20.58
C LEU A 81 -3.71 -0.54 -20.71
N ALA A 82 -5.03 -0.42 -20.62
CA ALA A 82 -5.72 0.87 -20.69
C ALA A 82 -5.28 1.80 -19.55
N VAL A 83 -5.20 1.28 -18.32
CA VAL A 83 -4.70 2.05 -17.17
C VAL A 83 -3.24 2.43 -17.37
N ALA A 84 -2.37 1.52 -17.81
CA ALA A 84 -0.96 1.81 -18.07
C ALA A 84 -0.76 2.88 -19.17
N CYS A 85 -1.54 2.85 -20.25
CA CYS A 85 -1.51 3.89 -21.28
C CYS A 85 -1.90 5.26 -20.71
N ALA A 86 -2.96 5.32 -19.91
CA ALA A 86 -3.39 6.56 -19.26
C ALA A 86 -2.35 7.06 -18.24
N GLN A 87 -1.80 6.17 -17.42
CA GLN A 87 -0.70 6.47 -16.49
C GLN A 87 0.52 7.05 -17.21
N PHE A 88 0.90 6.45 -18.36
CA PHE A 88 2.05 6.91 -19.14
C PHE A 88 1.84 8.34 -19.65
N SER A 89 0.65 8.63 -20.19
CA SER A 89 0.29 9.97 -20.64
C SER A 89 0.33 10.99 -19.50
N VAL A 90 -0.25 10.65 -18.33
CA VAL A 90 -0.21 11.48 -17.13
C VAL A 90 1.22 11.66 -16.62
N GLY A 91 2.02 10.59 -16.57
CA GLY A 91 3.40 10.63 -16.08
C GLY A 91 4.32 11.52 -16.92
N LEU A 92 4.13 11.56 -18.23
CA LEU A 92 4.86 12.49 -19.09
C LEU A 92 4.39 13.93 -18.91
N ALA A 93 3.08 14.14 -18.73
CA ALA A 93 2.50 15.47 -18.51
C ALA A 93 2.87 16.06 -17.13
N THR A 94 3.06 15.21 -16.12
CA THR A 94 3.39 15.62 -14.76
C THR A 94 4.89 15.60 -14.44
N ARG A 95 5.75 15.74 -15.45
CA ARG A 95 7.20 15.88 -15.22
C ARG A 95 7.51 17.05 -14.33
N GLN A 96 8.42 16.82 -13.37
CA GLN A 96 8.78 17.81 -12.36
C GLN A 96 10.29 17.79 -12.07
N THR A 97 10.77 18.87 -11.50
CA THR A 97 12.08 18.93 -10.86
C THR A 97 12.03 18.06 -9.61
N LEU A 98 13.00 17.15 -9.49
CA LEU A 98 13.04 16.24 -8.34
C LEU A 98 13.65 16.96 -7.14
N THR A 99 12.91 17.04 -6.06
CA THR A 99 13.28 17.73 -4.81
C THR A 99 13.17 16.79 -3.61
N ASP A 100 13.65 17.24 -2.47
CA ASP A 100 13.56 16.57 -1.17
C ASP A 100 14.15 15.14 -1.20
N ASP A 101 13.58 14.25 -0.41
CA ASP A 101 13.98 12.84 -0.33
C ASP A 101 13.92 12.12 -1.68
N TYR A 102 12.85 12.35 -2.45
CA TYR A 102 12.69 11.76 -3.76
C TYR A 102 13.82 12.21 -4.71
N GLY A 103 14.10 13.51 -4.72
CA GLY A 103 15.21 14.08 -5.50
C GLY A 103 16.57 13.56 -5.05
N SER A 104 16.82 13.53 -3.74
CA SER A 104 18.08 13.05 -3.18
C SER A 104 18.34 11.59 -3.53
N VAL A 105 17.32 10.74 -3.45
CA VAL A 105 17.44 9.31 -3.79
C VAL A 105 17.67 9.12 -5.28
N VAL A 106 16.88 9.75 -6.14
CA VAL A 106 16.95 9.53 -7.60
C VAL A 106 18.21 10.14 -8.20
N ASN A 107 18.51 11.41 -7.88
CA ASN A 107 19.71 12.07 -8.41
C ASN A 107 21.00 11.43 -7.87
N GLY A 108 20.99 11.03 -6.59
CA GLY A 108 22.09 10.26 -6.00
C GLY A 108 22.29 8.91 -6.68
N ALA A 109 21.22 8.18 -6.95
CA ALA A 109 21.28 6.89 -7.63
C ALA A 109 21.77 7.02 -9.09
N LEU A 110 21.31 8.07 -9.80
CA LEU A 110 21.76 8.36 -11.16
C LEU A 110 23.25 8.70 -11.19
N LEU A 111 23.73 9.58 -10.30
CA LEU A 111 25.14 9.93 -10.20
C LEU A 111 26.00 8.72 -9.83
N TYR A 112 25.53 7.90 -8.87
CA TYR A 112 26.22 6.68 -8.47
C TYR A 112 26.25 5.63 -9.60
N ALA A 113 25.21 5.53 -10.39
CA ALA A 113 25.16 4.64 -11.53
C ALA A 113 26.20 5.01 -12.60
N GLN A 114 26.40 6.31 -12.83
CA GLN A 114 27.32 6.87 -13.83
C GLN A 114 28.78 6.88 -13.37
N GLN A 115 29.04 7.25 -12.13
CA GLN A 115 30.38 7.58 -11.65
C GLN A 115 30.83 6.74 -10.44
N GLY A 116 29.97 5.82 -9.97
CA GLY A 116 30.25 5.07 -8.74
C GLY A 116 30.34 6.00 -7.52
N ARG A 117 31.21 5.64 -6.58
CA ARG A 117 31.51 6.45 -5.39
C ARG A 117 32.55 7.54 -5.74
N SER A 118 32.19 8.47 -6.62
CA SER A 118 33.00 9.64 -6.93
C SER A 118 33.06 10.65 -5.76
N ALA A 119 34.01 11.59 -5.81
CA ALA A 119 34.09 12.69 -4.84
C ALA A 119 32.79 13.52 -4.84
N ALA A 120 32.22 13.79 -6.01
CA ALA A 120 30.94 14.50 -6.15
C ALA A 120 29.78 13.76 -5.47
N PHE A 121 29.71 12.42 -5.65
CA PHE A 121 28.71 11.61 -4.96
C PHE A 121 28.91 11.64 -3.44
N ALA A 122 30.16 11.48 -2.97
CA ALA A 122 30.45 11.47 -1.55
C ALA A 122 30.07 12.80 -0.88
N GLN A 123 30.36 13.91 -1.53
CA GLN A 123 30.04 15.27 -1.03
C GLN A 123 28.52 15.55 -0.97
N GLN A 124 27.76 15.09 -1.98
CA GLN A 124 26.35 15.47 -2.14
C GLN A 124 25.36 14.50 -1.48
N TYR A 125 25.64 13.17 -1.56
CA TYR A 125 24.63 12.17 -1.25
C TYR A 125 25.02 11.14 -0.18
N GLN A 126 26.32 10.95 0.09
CA GLN A 126 26.77 9.91 1.03
C GLN A 126 26.26 10.20 2.44
N TRP A 127 26.32 11.45 2.90
CA TRP A 127 25.80 11.83 4.21
C TRP A 127 24.29 11.55 4.29
N TYR A 128 23.53 11.95 3.29
CA TYR A 128 22.08 11.75 3.23
C TYR A 128 21.69 10.26 3.39
N LEU A 129 22.36 9.35 2.67
CA LEU A 129 22.06 7.92 2.72
C LEU A 129 22.49 7.26 4.03
N ASN A 130 23.43 7.83 4.75
CA ASN A 130 23.76 7.38 6.09
C ASN A 130 22.81 7.95 7.13
N HIS A 131 22.30 9.16 6.92
CA HIS A 131 21.34 9.83 7.79
C HIS A 131 19.96 9.18 7.72
N TRP A 132 19.47 8.88 6.51
CA TRP A 132 18.17 8.26 6.25
C TRP A 132 18.29 6.79 5.83
N PRO A 133 18.43 5.85 6.78
CA PRO A 133 18.68 4.44 6.47
C PRO A 133 17.55 3.76 5.69
N ASN A 134 16.31 4.25 5.82
CA ASN A 134 15.13 3.79 5.12
C ASN A 134 15.19 4.02 3.59
N ASN A 135 16.08 4.87 3.11
CA ASN A 135 16.23 5.18 1.69
C ASN A 135 17.37 4.40 1.01
N ARG A 136 18.14 3.60 1.75
CA ARG A 136 19.28 2.83 1.18
C ARG A 136 18.83 1.81 0.14
N GLY A 137 17.84 1.02 0.45
CA GLY A 137 17.38 -0.06 -0.45
C GLY A 137 16.86 0.45 -1.78
N ILE A 138 16.01 1.47 -1.75
CA ILE A 138 15.51 2.07 -3.00
C ILE A 138 16.62 2.76 -3.79
N PHE A 139 17.57 3.41 -3.13
CA PHE A 139 18.73 4.01 -3.79
C PHE A 139 19.52 2.96 -4.59
N PHE A 140 19.88 1.82 -3.99
CA PHE A 140 20.61 0.78 -4.70
C PHE A 140 19.79 0.11 -5.80
N LEU A 141 18.48 -0.05 -5.60
CA LEU A 141 17.58 -0.53 -6.65
C LEU A 141 17.57 0.39 -7.86
N LEU A 142 17.43 1.70 -7.65
CA LEU A 142 17.43 2.69 -8.72
C LEU A 142 18.81 2.82 -9.37
N ALA A 143 19.90 2.75 -8.60
CA ALA A 143 21.24 2.77 -9.16
C ALA A 143 21.50 1.56 -10.09
N LEU A 144 21.05 0.37 -9.70
CA LEU A 144 21.08 -0.80 -10.57
C LEU A 144 20.22 -0.60 -11.82
N PHE A 145 19.01 -0.10 -11.64
CA PHE A 145 18.09 0.19 -12.75
C PHE A 145 18.72 1.17 -13.76
N PHE A 146 19.32 2.27 -13.31
CA PHE A 146 19.97 3.24 -14.19
C PHE A 146 21.20 2.67 -14.89
N ARG A 147 21.97 1.80 -14.24
CA ARG A 147 23.07 1.06 -14.92
C ARG A 147 22.55 0.18 -16.04
N VAL A 148 21.46 -0.54 -15.80
CA VAL A 148 20.81 -1.37 -16.83
C VAL A 148 20.31 -0.52 -17.98
N LEU A 149 19.61 0.60 -17.71
CA LEU A 149 19.17 1.52 -18.76
C LEU A 149 20.33 2.07 -19.59
N THR A 150 21.43 2.44 -18.95
CA THR A 150 22.63 2.93 -19.64
C THR A 150 23.25 1.83 -20.50
N ALA A 151 23.37 0.62 -19.98
CA ALA A 151 23.89 -0.53 -20.73
C ALA A 151 23.05 -0.91 -21.94
N LEU A 152 21.72 -0.64 -21.89
CA LEU A 152 20.80 -0.84 -23.01
C LEU A 152 20.75 0.36 -23.98
N GLY A 153 21.54 1.42 -23.77
CA GLY A 153 21.56 2.63 -24.60
C GLY A 153 20.51 3.68 -24.27
N PHE A 154 19.73 3.50 -23.19
CA PHE A 154 18.64 4.41 -22.77
C PHE A 154 19.02 5.35 -21.63
N GLY A 155 20.30 5.52 -21.30
CA GLY A 155 20.75 6.33 -20.17
C GLY A 155 20.24 7.78 -20.18
N GLY A 156 20.15 8.41 -21.35
CA GLY A 156 19.58 9.77 -21.50
C GLY A 156 18.06 9.87 -21.25
N GLN A 157 17.36 8.75 -21.24
CA GLN A 157 15.90 8.66 -21.04
C GLN A 157 15.52 8.20 -19.63
N TRP A 158 16.38 8.41 -18.67
CA TRP A 158 16.25 7.93 -17.29
C TRP A 158 14.91 8.29 -16.65
N TYR A 159 14.36 9.50 -16.91
CA TYR A 159 13.08 9.92 -16.35
C TYR A 159 11.92 9.08 -16.90
N THR A 160 11.85 8.92 -18.22
CA THR A 160 10.85 8.05 -18.87
C THR A 160 10.97 6.61 -18.36
N GLY A 161 12.19 6.12 -18.18
CA GLY A 161 12.45 4.82 -17.58
C GLY A 161 11.87 4.69 -16.17
N MET A 162 12.02 5.71 -15.31
CA MET A 162 11.42 5.72 -13.96
C MET A 162 9.90 5.71 -14.02
N VAL A 163 9.29 6.51 -14.90
CA VAL A 163 7.84 6.51 -15.12
C VAL A 163 7.38 5.10 -15.51
N CYS A 164 8.06 4.45 -16.45
CA CYS A 164 7.75 3.07 -16.84
C CYS A 164 7.92 2.08 -15.67
N LEU A 165 8.95 2.25 -14.82
CA LEU A 165 9.16 1.40 -13.64
C LEU A 165 8.01 1.53 -12.63
N GLY A 166 7.53 2.75 -12.40
CA GLY A 166 6.35 3.01 -11.57
C GLY A 166 5.10 2.33 -12.13
N HIS A 167 4.84 2.47 -13.42
CA HIS A 167 3.70 1.82 -14.10
C HIS A 167 3.79 0.29 -14.05
N LEU A 168 4.98 -0.27 -14.26
CA LEU A 168 5.22 -1.70 -14.14
C LEU A 168 4.91 -2.19 -12.72
N SER A 169 5.27 -1.41 -11.70
CA SER A 169 4.96 -1.74 -10.30
C SER A 169 3.45 -1.80 -10.05
N PHE A 170 2.67 -0.85 -10.59
CA PHE A 170 1.21 -0.86 -10.50
C PHE A 170 0.58 -2.00 -11.31
N ALA A 171 1.07 -2.26 -12.52
CA ALA A 171 0.60 -3.37 -13.36
C ALA A 171 0.84 -4.72 -12.66
N LEU A 172 2.03 -4.92 -12.09
CA LEU A 172 2.36 -6.13 -11.34
C LEU A 172 1.49 -6.28 -10.08
N ALA A 173 1.24 -5.17 -9.36
CA ALA A 173 0.32 -5.15 -8.22
C ALA A 173 -1.09 -5.58 -8.64
N ALA A 174 -1.60 -5.07 -9.77
CA ALA A 174 -2.92 -5.41 -10.28
C ALA A 174 -3.00 -6.89 -10.68
N VAL A 175 -2.02 -7.42 -11.41
CA VAL A 175 -1.96 -8.82 -11.83
C VAL A 175 -1.89 -9.76 -10.62
N CYS A 176 -1.02 -9.46 -9.64
CA CYS A 176 -0.90 -10.28 -8.44
C CYS A 176 -2.15 -10.23 -7.57
N THR A 177 -2.78 -9.04 -7.41
CA THR A 177 -4.05 -8.88 -6.71
C THR A 177 -5.15 -9.72 -7.34
N PHE A 178 -5.29 -9.62 -8.65
CA PHE A 178 -6.29 -10.39 -9.41
C PHE A 178 -6.08 -11.90 -9.29
N ALA A 179 -4.85 -12.35 -9.46
CA ALA A 179 -4.48 -13.76 -9.35
C ALA A 179 -4.72 -14.29 -7.93
N TYR A 180 -4.34 -13.52 -6.92
CA TYR A 180 -4.57 -13.86 -5.52
C TYR A 180 -6.07 -13.99 -5.20
N LEU A 181 -6.88 -13.01 -5.58
CA LEU A 181 -8.33 -13.02 -5.35
C LEU A 181 -9.01 -14.22 -6.02
N GLY A 182 -8.62 -14.53 -7.25
CA GLY A 182 -9.16 -15.68 -7.97
C GLY A 182 -8.83 -17.01 -7.33
N ARG A 183 -7.66 -17.10 -6.71
CA ARG A 183 -7.18 -18.32 -6.06
C ARG A 183 -7.68 -18.46 -4.62
N ALA A 184 -7.61 -17.40 -3.85
CA ALA A 184 -7.92 -17.41 -2.43
C ALA A 184 -9.43 -17.31 -2.13
N PHE A 185 -10.20 -16.69 -3.02
CA PHE A 185 -11.62 -16.41 -2.81
C PHE A 185 -12.48 -16.93 -3.96
N SER A 186 -12.51 -16.24 -5.10
CA SER A 186 -13.29 -16.65 -6.28
C SER A 186 -12.92 -15.83 -7.53
N ALA A 187 -13.24 -16.36 -8.71
CA ALA A 187 -13.13 -15.63 -9.97
C ALA A 187 -14.01 -14.36 -9.99
N LYS A 188 -15.16 -14.37 -9.30
CA LYS A 188 -16.02 -13.19 -9.15
C LYS A 188 -15.37 -12.11 -8.29
N ALA A 189 -14.62 -12.48 -7.25
CA ALA A 189 -13.84 -11.51 -6.47
C ALA A 189 -12.71 -10.89 -7.30
N SER A 190 -12.05 -11.65 -8.19
CA SER A 190 -11.08 -11.06 -9.12
C SER A 190 -11.73 -10.03 -10.04
N LEU A 191 -12.90 -10.31 -10.60
CA LEU A 191 -13.62 -9.35 -11.44
C LEU A 191 -14.07 -8.11 -10.66
N ALA A 192 -14.50 -8.27 -9.40
CA ALA A 192 -14.89 -7.16 -8.54
C ALA A 192 -13.75 -6.17 -8.25
N PHE A 193 -12.51 -6.63 -8.31
CA PHE A 193 -11.33 -5.78 -8.18
C PHE A 193 -11.17 -4.79 -9.34
N LEU A 194 -11.50 -5.17 -10.57
CA LEU A 194 -11.21 -4.36 -11.76
C LEU A 194 -11.79 -2.95 -11.72
N PRO A 195 -13.10 -2.75 -11.44
CA PRO A 195 -13.65 -1.40 -11.33
C PRO A 195 -13.09 -0.63 -10.13
N LEU A 196 -12.79 -1.28 -9.01
CA LEU A 196 -12.18 -0.63 -7.83
C LEU A 196 -10.77 -0.12 -8.12
N TYR A 197 -10.01 -0.81 -8.95
CA TYR A 197 -8.69 -0.41 -9.40
C TYR A 197 -8.76 0.68 -10.48
N ALA A 198 -9.53 0.45 -11.55
CA ALA A 198 -9.55 1.33 -12.71
C ALA A 198 -10.22 2.68 -12.44
N LEU A 199 -11.18 2.76 -11.50
CA LEU A 199 -11.90 4.00 -11.16
C LEU A 199 -11.30 4.73 -9.96
N PHE A 200 -10.23 4.23 -9.37
CA PHE A 200 -9.52 4.92 -8.30
C PHE A 200 -8.51 5.91 -8.90
N ALA A 201 -8.94 7.17 -9.01
CA ALA A 201 -8.21 8.22 -9.71
C ALA A 201 -6.73 8.37 -9.27
N PRO A 202 -6.34 8.26 -7.98
CA PRO A 202 -4.94 8.38 -7.57
C PRO A 202 -3.97 7.39 -8.25
N VAL A 203 -4.45 6.25 -8.73
CA VAL A 203 -3.63 5.25 -9.45
C VAL A 203 -2.95 5.85 -10.67
N TYR A 204 -3.62 6.76 -11.36
CA TYR A 204 -3.13 7.37 -12.60
C TYR A 204 -1.99 8.36 -12.37
N PHE A 205 -1.92 8.96 -11.21
CA PHE A 205 -0.95 9.99 -10.86
C PHE A 205 0.22 9.44 -10.04
N GLN A 206 -0.08 8.62 -9.02
CA GLN A 206 0.92 8.10 -8.11
C GLN A 206 1.97 7.22 -8.80
N SER A 207 1.60 6.54 -9.88
CA SER A 207 2.52 5.72 -10.66
C SER A 207 3.68 6.52 -11.28
N SER A 208 3.53 7.83 -11.43
CA SER A 208 4.58 8.74 -11.95
C SER A 208 5.66 9.06 -10.92
N VAL A 209 5.38 8.84 -9.63
CA VAL A 209 6.33 9.09 -8.53
C VAL A 209 7.05 7.78 -8.20
N ALA A 210 8.15 7.49 -8.89
CA ALA A 210 8.91 6.24 -8.71
C ALA A 210 9.74 6.27 -7.41
N TYR A 211 9.08 6.27 -6.27
CA TYR A 211 9.67 6.30 -4.94
C TYR A 211 9.24 5.08 -4.11
N THR A 212 9.63 5.02 -2.85
CA THR A 212 9.46 3.84 -1.98
C THR A 212 8.05 3.25 -2.01
N ASP A 213 7.04 4.12 -1.95
CA ASP A 213 5.63 3.74 -1.88
C ASP A 213 5.16 3.08 -3.18
N THR A 214 5.48 3.70 -4.31
CA THR A 214 5.13 3.24 -5.66
C THR A 214 5.87 1.95 -6.02
N LEU A 215 7.19 1.92 -5.76
CA LEU A 215 8.01 0.77 -6.16
C LEU A 215 7.82 -0.45 -5.26
N SER A 216 7.21 -0.31 -4.08
CA SER A 216 6.85 -1.43 -3.19
C SER A 216 5.39 -1.89 -3.29
N ILE A 217 4.53 -1.22 -4.10
CA ILE A 217 3.09 -1.49 -4.15
C ILE A 217 2.75 -2.93 -4.56
N TRP A 218 3.58 -3.55 -5.40
CA TRP A 218 3.37 -4.92 -5.89
C TRP A 218 3.75 -6.00 -4.87
N VAL A 219 4.52 -5.66 -3.83
CA VAL A 219 5.12 -6.64 -2.91
C VAL A 219 4.06 -7.37 -2.09
N ALA A 220 3.14 -6.64 -1.46
CA ALA A 220 2.08 -7.25 -0.66
C ALA A 220 1.23 -8.24 -1.48
N PRO A 221 0.68 -7.88 -2.65
CA PRO A 221 -0.12 -8.81 -3.44
C PRO A 221 0.69 -9.99 -4.01
N ALA A 222 1.95 -9.78 -4.40
CA ALA A 222 2.81 -10.86 -4.87
C ALA A 222 3.14 -11.86 -3.74
N ALA A 223 3.49 -11.35 -2.56
CA ALA A 223 3.75 -12.18 -1.39
C ALA A 223 2.52 -13.00 -0.99
N LEU A 224 1.33 -12.38 -0.94
CA LEU A 224 0.06 -13.06 -0.64
C LEU A 224 -0.27 -14.13 -1.70
N PHE A 225 -0.03 -13.85 -2.97
CA PHE A 225 -0.22 -14.82 -4.05
C PHE A 225 0.72 -16.02 -3.91
N LEU A 226 2.02 -15.78 -3.70
CA LEU A 226 3.01 -16.85 -3.48
C LEU A 226 2.74 -17.64 -2.20
N TRP A 227 2.33 -16.98 -1.14
CA TRP A 227 1.88 -17.62 0.09
C TRP A 227 0.71 -18.58 -0.17
N GLN A 228 -0.31 -18.12 -0.90
CA GLN A 228 -1.47 -18.94 -1.23
C GLN A 228 -1.10 -20.10 -2.15
N LEU A 229 -0.20 -19.92 -3.12
CA LEU A 229 0.35 -20.99 -3.94
C LEU A 229 0.97 -22.10 -3.07
N GLY A 230 1.76 -21.71 -2.08
CA GLY A 230 2.38 -22.65 -1.14
C GLY A 230 1.36 -23.37 -0.26
N ARG A 231 0.30 -22.67 0.20
CA ARG A 231 -0.79 -23.28 0.98
C ARG A 231 -1.53 -24.38 0.22
N ASP A 232 -1.80 -24.12 -1.06
CA ASP A 232 -2.56 -25.03 -1.93
C ASP A 232 -1.71 -26.15 -2.51
N ALA A 233 -0.36 -26.04 -2.44
CA ALA A 233 0.53 -27.01 -3.05
C ALA A 233 0.44 -28.40 -2.38
N GLY A 234 0.16 -29.41 -3.18
CA GLY A 234 0.15 -30.81 -2.74
C GLY A 234 1.55 -31.35 -2.47
N ARG A 235 2.55 -30.96 -3.30
CA ARG A 235 3.94 -31.42 -3.19
C ARG A 235 4.75 -30.51 -2.26
N LEU A 236 5.56 -31.12 -1.39
CA LEU A 236 6.41 -30.38 -0.44
C LEU A 236 7.36 -29.42 -1.16
N ARG A 237 8.05 -29.85 -2.20
CA ARG A 237 9.00 -29.02 -2.97
C ARG A 237 8.33 -27.76 -3.53
N THR A 238 7.16 -27.89 -4.16
CA THR A 238 6.40 -26.75 -4.69
C THR A 238 5.97 -25.79 -3.58
N ARG A 239 5.56 -26.33 -2.43
CA ARG A 239 5.18 -25.55 -1.26
C ARG A 239 6.33 -24.71 -0.72
N LEU A 240 7.48 -25.36 -0.49
CA LEU A 240 8.67 -24.70 0.02
C LEU A 240 9.20 -23.65 -0.97
N ALA A 241 9.21 -23.94 -2.27
CA ALA A 241 9.62 -23.01 -3.31
C ALA A 241 8.71 -21.76 -3.34
N ALA A 242 7.39 -21.92 -3.24
CA ALA A 242 6.45 -20.81 -3.21
C ALA A 242 6.62 -19.96 -1.95
N TRP A 243 6.80 -20.57 -0.78
CA TRP A 243 7.07 -19.82 0.46
C TRP A 243 8.45 -19.16 0.47
N ALA A 244 9.47 -19.80 -0.12
CA ALA A 244 10.78 -19.17 -0.31
C ALA A 244 10.69 -17.95 -1.25
N GLY A 245 9.97 -18.06 -2.36
CA GLY A 245 9.67 -16.92 -3.23
C GLY A 245 8.93 -15.80 -2.50
N CYS A 246 7.96 -16.16 -1.62
CA CYS A 246 7.28 -15.19 -0.76
C CYS A 246 8.26 -14.49 0.19
N ALA A 247 9.18 -15.22 0.84
CA ALA A 247 10.18 -14.66 1.74
C ALA A 247 11.14 -13.71 1.01
N VAL A 248 11.62 -14.08 -0.19
CA VAL A 248 12.47 -13.23 -1.04
C VAL A 248 11.71 -11.97 -1.45
N CYS A 249 10.47 -12.10 -1.90
CA CYS A 249 9.61 -10.97 -2.28
C CYS A 249 9.45 -9.99 -1.11
N LEU A 250 9.15 -10.48 0.10
CA LEU A 250 9.03 -9.66 1.31
C LEU A 250 10.36 -9.05 1.74
N GLY A 251 11.46 -9.79 1.65
CA GLY A 251 12.79 -9.28 1.98
C GLY A 251 13.21 -8.14 1.05
N VAL A 252 13.07 -8.30 -0.27
CA VAL A 252 13.33 -7.24 -1.25
C VAL A 252 12.39 -6.04 -1.03
N GLY A 253 11.10 -6.30 -0.80
CA GLY A 253 10.14 -5.25 -0.52
C GLY A 253 10.44 -4.46 0.75
N TYR A 254 10.93 -5.12 1.80
CA TYR A 254 11.34 -4.48 3.05
C TYR A 254 12.53 -3.51 2.84
N GLU A 255 13.48 -3.88 1.97
CA GLU A 255 14.58 -2.98 1.61
C GLU A 255 14.10 -1.73 0.86
N ILE A 256 13.02 -1.84 0.07
CA ILE A 256 12.41 -0.69 -0.60
C ILE A 256 11.61 0.15 0.40
N LYS A 257 10.81 -0.51 1.25
CA LYS A 257 9.96 0.16 2.26
C LYS A 257 9.69 -0.76 3.47
N GLY A 258 10.19 -0.36 4.63
CA GLY A 258 10.12 -1.14 5.87
C GLY A 258 8.70 -1.57 6.29
N SER A 259 7.65 -0.79 5.96
CA SER A 259 6.25 -1.15 6.28
C SER A 259 5.77 -2.44 5.61
N VAL A 260 6.45 -2.95 4.58
CA VAL A 260 6.21 -4.27 3.98
C VAL A 260 6.38 -5.41 5.00
N GLY A 261 7.24 -5.22 6.01
CA GLY A 261 7.40 -6.19 7.10
C GLY A 261 6.10 -6.55 7.84
N ILE A 262 5.11 -5.67 7.81
CA ILE A 262 3.78 -5.92 8.40
C ILE A 262 3.08 -7.10 7.71
N VAL A 263 3.25 -7.23 6.39
CA VAL A 263 2.69 -8.36 5.63
C VAL A 263 3.34 -9.67 6.07
N LEU A 264 4.66 -9.68 6.33
CA LEU A 264 5.34 -10.86 6.90
C LEU A 264 4.73 -11.27 8.23
N VAL A 265 4.52 -10.31 9.14
CA VAL A 265 3.88 -10.57 10.43
C VAL A 265 2.46 -11.12 10.25
N ALA A 266 1.66 -10.55 9.36
CA ALA A 266 0.31 -11.04 9.05
C ALA A 266 0.30 -12.46 8.52
N LEU A 267 1.27 -12.84 7.66
CA LEU A 267 1.43 -14.20 7.16
C LEU A 267 1.86 -15.17 8.26
N CYS A 268 2.74 -14.76 9.16
CA CYS A 268 3.11 -15.55 10.34
C CYS A 268 1.89 -15.79 11.25
N CYS A 269 1.08 -14.76 11.50
CA CYS A 269 -0.18 -14.90 12.24
C CYS A 269 -1.16 -15.87 11.56
N GLU A 270 -1.32 -15.74 10.23
CA GLU A 270 -2.16 -16.67 9.46
C GLU A 270 -1.62 -18.10 9.53
N ALA A 271 -0.30 -18.30 9.45
CA ALA A 271 0.32 -19.61 9.61
C ALA A 271 -0.02 -20.24 10.97
N LEU A 272 0.11 -19.48 12.04
CA LEU A 272 -0.17 -19.93 13.41
C LEU A 272 -1.64 -20.34 13.60
N VAL A 273 -2.56 -19.57 13.02
CA VAL A 273 -4.00 -19.77 13.20
C VAL A 273 -4.57 -20.78 12.20
N CYS A 274 -4.10 -20.79 10.94
CA CYS A 274 -4.75 -21.53 9.85
C CYS A 274 -4.03 -22.84 9.47
N LEU A 275 -2.73 -23.00 9.77
CA LEU A 275 -1.99 -24.20 9.36
C LEU A 275 -1.87 -25.24 10.48
N PRO A 276 -1.73 -26.54 10.12
CA PRO A 276 -1.30 -27.59 11.05
C PRO A 276 0.13 -27.26 11.56
N TRP A 277 0.45 -27.65 12.80
CA TRP A 277 1.68 -27.25 13.46
C TRP A 277 2.98 -27.53 12.68
N ARG A 278 3.09 -28.69 12.03
CA ARG A 278 4.26 -29.05 11.18
C ARG A 278 4.41 -28.10 9.99
N ARG A 279 3.30 -27.73 9.35
CA ARG A 279 3.31 -26.78 8.24
C ARG A 279 3.57 -25.36 8.74
N THR A 280 3.07 -25.01 9.94
CA THR A 280 3.34 -23.73 10.58
C THR A 280 4.83 -23.57 10.83
N LEU A 281 5.50 -24.56 11.48
CA LEU A 281 6.93 -24.50 11.71
C LEU A 281 7.75 -24.35 10.41
N ALA A 282 7.42 -25.15 9.39
CA ALA A 282 8.07 -25.06 8.09
C ALA A 282 7.87 -23.69 7.44
N ALA A 283 6.65 -23.12 7.49
CA ALA A 283 6.35 -21.80 6.95
C ALA A 283 7.13 -20.71 7.68
N LEU A 284 7.10 -20.70 9.02
CA LEU A 284 7.83 -19.72 9.84
C LEU A 284 9.34 -19.81 9.60
N ALA A 285 9.89 -21.02 9.50
CA ALA A 285 11.30 -21.22 9.23
C ALA A 285 11.68 -20.68 7.84
N VAL A 286 10.92 -21.02 6.79
CA VAL A 286 11.21 -20.57 5.42
C VAL A 286 11.06 -19.05 5.29
N LEU A 287 9.97 -18.48 5.84
CA LEU A 287 9.73 -17.03 5.81
C LEU A 287 10.82 -16.29 6.59
N GLY A 288 11.12 -16.73 7.82
CA GLY A 288 12.12 -16.07 8.68
C GLY A 288 13.52 -16.18 8.11
N CYS A 289 13.99 -17.40 7.77
CA CYS A 289 15.33 -17.59 7.19
C CYS A 289 15.48 -16.84 5.85
N GLY A 290 14.50 -16.95 4.95
CA GLY A 290 14.55 -16.28 3.65
C GLY A 290 14.58 -14.76 3.78
N PHE A 291 13.77 -14.20 4.68
CA PHE A 291 13.76 -12.77 4.96
C PHE A 291 15.12 -12.29 5.52
N VAL A 292 15.66 -12.99 6.53
CA VAL A 292 16.95 -12.66 7.15
C VAL A 292 18.10 -12.77 6.14
N LEU A 293 18.07 -13.78 5.27
CA LEU A 293 19.10 -13.93 4.22
C LEU A 293 19.07 -12.76 3.23
N VAL A 294 17.90 -12.32 2.77
CA VAL A 294 17.78 -11.19 1.85
C VAL A 294 18.22 -9.88 2.54
N HIS A 295 17.74 -9.64 3.75
CA HIS A 295 18.12 -8.45 4.53
C HIS A 295 19.63 -8.42 4.84
N GLY A 296 20.20 -9.55 5.23
CA GLY A 296 21.64 -9.68 5.47
C GLY A 296 22.47 -9.47 4.19
N ALA A 297 22.02 -10.02 3.04
CA ALA A 297 22.66 -9.80 1.76
C ALA A 297 22.62 -8.32 1.34
N ALA A 298 21.48 -7.65 1.53
CA ALA A 298 21.36 -6.21 1.28
C ALA A 298 22.31 -5.40 2.17
N GLY A 299 22.38 -5.71 3.46
CA GLY A 299 23.34 -5.10 4.40
C GLY A 299 24.80 -5.26 3.96
N LEU A 300 25.16 -6.46 3.46
CA LEU A 300 26.52 -6.70 2.89
C LEU A 300 26.77 -5.84 1.65
N VAL A 301 25.79 -5.70 0.76
CA VAL A 301 25.90 -4.82 -0.42
C VAL A 301 26.13 -3.38 0.02
N TYR A 302 25.35 -2.87 1.00
CA TYR A 302 25.49 -1.50 1.49
C TYR A 302 26.88 -1.23 2.07
N MET A 303 27.39 -2.14 2.88
CA MET A 303 28.73 -2.01 3.49
C MET A 303 29.85 -2.10 2.42
N ARG A 304 29.80 -3.10 1.53
CA ARG A 304 30.83 -3.31 0.50
C ARG A 304 30.85 -2.21 -0.57
N SER A 305 29.74 -1.52 -0.78
CA SER A 305 29.68 -0.38 -1.70
C SER A 305 30.53 0.81 -1.25
N GLY A 306 30.88 0.88 0.03
CA GLY A 306 31.52 2.01 0.67
C GLY A 306 30.63 3.26 0.81
N VAL A 307 29.37 3.20 0.36
CA VAL A 307 28.36 4.28 0.55
C VAL A 307 28.00 4.39 2.03
N VAL A 308 27.78 3.25 2.67
CA VAL A 308 27.50 3.16 4.11
C VAL A 308 28.79 2.83 4.84
N THR A 309 29.19 3.69 5.79
CA THR A 309 30.39 3.45 6.60
C THR A 309 30.04 3.38 8.09
N PRO A 310 30.82 2.63 8.90
CA PRO A 310 30.58 2.52 10.34
C PRO A 310 30.58 3.90 11.03
N GLU A 311 31.50 4.79 10.65
CA GLU A 311 31.66 6.13 11.22
C GLU A 311 30.42 6.99 10.95
N LEU A 312 29.96 7.02 9.68
CA LEU A 312 28.77 7.77 9.31
C LEU A 312 27.49 7.16 9.89
N ARG A 313 27.45 5.84 10.07
CA ARG A 313 26.30 5.21 10.77
C ARG A 313 26.22 5.68 12.23
N GLN A 314 27.36 5.80 12.91
CA GLN A 314 27.39 6.24 14.32
C GLN A 314 27.07 7.73 14.44
N THR A 315 27.62 8.56 13.57
CA THR A 315 27.51 10.03 13.69
C THR A 315 26.32 10.63 12.95
N ALA A 316 25.81 10.00 11.88
CA ALA A 316 24.75 10.57 11.04
C ALA A 316 23.40 9.85 11.16
N GLU A 317 23.37 8.52 11.41
CA GLU A 317 22.17 7.70 11.25
C GLU A 317 21.05 8.11 12.22
N MET A 318 19.85 8.37 11.68
CA MET A 318 18.64 8.56 12.47
C MET A 318 18.17 7.25 13.09
N PRO A 319 17.93 7.21 14.41
CA PRO A 319 17.39 6.04 15.07
C PRO A 319 15.91 5.85 14.74
N THR A 320 15.44 4.61 14.72
CA THR A 320 14.01 4.28 14.48
C THR A 320 13.07 4.99 15.45
N ALA A 321 13.51 5.27 16.69
CA ALA A 321 12.73 6.01 17.67
C ALA A 321 12.37 7.43 17.24
N PHE A 322 13.11 8.05 16.31
CA PHE A 322 12.80 9.37 15.77
C PHE A 322 11.42 9.42 15.11
N TRP A 323 11.08 8.41 14.29
CA TRP A 323 9.76 8.37 13.64
C TRP A 323 8.62 8.11 14.62
N VAL A 324 8.89 7.38 15.72
CA VAL A 324 7.91 7.20 16.81
C VAL A 324 7.77 8.51 17.60
N MET A 325 8.88 9.20 17.84
CA MET A 325 8.88 10.51 18.51
C MET A 325 8.02 11.50 17.74
N MET A 326 8.24 11.69 16.44
CA MET A 326 7.39 12.53 15.57
C MET A 326 5.94 12.03 15.56
N GLY A 327 5.75 10.72 15.46
CA GLY A 327 4.44 10.07 15.44
C GLY A 327 3.58 10.32 16.67
N LEU A 328 4.15 10.80 17.78
CA LEU A 328 3.47 11.24 19.00
C LEU A 328 3.42 12.76 19.15
N GLY A 329 3.92 13.53 18.16
CA GLY A 329 3.88 14.99 18.14
C GLY A 329 2.47 15.54 17.91
N GLU A 330 2.17 16.68 18.55
CA GLU A 330 0.91 17.42 18.30
C GLU A 330 0.96 18.13 16.94
N PRO A 331 -0.19 18.33 16.28
CA PRO A 331 -1.55 17.92 16.73
C PRO A 331 -1.93 16.48 16.36
N ASP A 332 -1.24 15.82 15.43
CA ASP A 332 -1.69 14.60 14.77
C ASP A 332 -0.56 13.63 14.38
N GLY A 333 0.65 13.87 14.86
CA GLY A 333 1.81 13.03 14.61
C GLY A 333 2.42 13.17 13.21
N ALA A 334 2.19 14.30 12.53
CA ALA A 334 2.81 14.60 11.25
C ALA A 334 4.32 14.89 11.40
N TYR A 335 5.03 14.92 10.27
CA TYR A 335 6.45 15.30 10.23
C TYR A 335 6.68 16.68 10.86
N SER A 336 7.70 16.78 11.71
CA SER A 336 8.06 17.97 12.44
C SER A 336 9.52 18.38 12.17
N VAL A 337 9.70 19.50 11.46
CA VAL A 337 11.02 20.11 11.25
C VAL A 337 11.67 20.51 12.57
N ALA A 338 10.87 20.92 13.57
CA ALA A 338 11.38 21.27 14.89
C ALA A 338 11.99 20.04 15.59
N ASP A 339 11.29 18.91 15.56
CA ASP A 339 11.79 17.65 16.12
C ASP A 339 13.08 17.19 15.44
N GLU A 340 13.14 17.32 14.11
CA GLU A 340 14.36 16.99 13.36
C GLU A 340 15.54 17.89 13.77
N ARG A 341 15.34 19.20 13.87
CA ARG A 341 16.39 20.13 14.31
C ARG A 341 16.88 19.82 15.71
N GLU A 342 15.97 19.60 16.64
CA GLU A 342 16.31 19.33 18.04
C GLU A 342 17.11 18.04 18.20
N ILE A 343 16.73 16.95 17.53
CA ILE A 343 17.48 15.70 17.61
C ILE A 343 18.87 15.80 16.95
N MET A 344 19.02 16.67 15.94
CA MET A 344 20.29 16.87 15.23
C MET A 344 21.37 17.55 16.08
N TYR A 345 21.03 18.19 17.19
CA TYR A 345 22.04 18.69 18.15
C TYR A 345 22.79 17.57 18.87
N ARG A 346 22.33 16.31 18.77
CA ARG A 346 22.98 15.11 19.36
C ARG A 346 23.99 14.56 18.36
N GLN A 347 25.22 14.33 18.82
CA GLN A 347 26.35 14.00 17.92
C GLN A 347 26.36 12.54 17.52
N THR A 348 25.85 11.63 18.37
CA THR A 348 25.87 10.20 18.12
C THR A 348 24.44 9.62 17.96
N LYS A 349 24.37 8.46 17.32
CA LYS A 349 23.12 7.71 17.18
C LYS A 349 22.53 7.31 18.55
N GLU A 350 23.39 6.98 19.49
CA GLU A 350 23.02 6.59 20.84
C GLU A 350 22.40 7.76 21.61
N GLU A 351 22.99 8.97 21.50
CA GLU A 351 22.45 10.20 22.09
C GLU A 351 21.10 10.55 21.46
N ARG A 352 20.95 10.43 20.14
CA ARG A 352 19.68 10.64 19.44
C ARG A 352 18.61 9.63 19.90
N GLN A 353 19.00 8.37 20.06
CA GLN A 353 18.10 7.32 20.58
C GLN A 353 17.62 7.63 21.99
N ALA A 354 18.51 8.05 22.89
CA ALA A 354 18.18 8.42 24.26
C ALA A 354 17.26 9.64 24.30
N TYR A 355 17.57 10.66 23.54
CA TYR A 355 16.73 11.87 23.42
C TYR A 355 15.33 11.53 22.89
N ALA A 356 15.23 10.78 21.78
CA ALA A 356 13.94 10.35 21.25
C ALA A 356 13.12 9.57 22.29
N ALA A 357 13.74 8.67 23.03
CA ALA A 357 13.08 7.91 24.10
C ALA A 357 12.58 8.80 25.24
N GLN A 358 13.32 9.84 25.61
CA GLN A 358 12.90 10.82 26.59
C GLN A 358 11.67 11.61 26.11
N VAL A 359 11.71 12.14 24.86
CA VAL A 359 10.59 12.90 24.30
C VAL A 359 9.34 12.04 24.12
N ILE A 360 9.49 10.76 23.70
CA ILE A 360 8.38 9.81 23.63
C ILE A 360 7.68 9.67 24.99
N ARG A 361 8.44 9.52 26.08
CA ARG A 361 7.86 9.41 27.43
C ARG A 361 7.13 10.70 27.80
N SER A 362 7.77 11.88 27.65
CA SER A 362 7.14 13.17 27.95
C SER A 362 5.81 13.35 27.20
N ARG A 363 5.79 13.07 25.89
CA ARG A 363 4.58 13.19 25.06
C ARG A 363 3.46 12.21 25.47
N LEU A 364 3.81 11.02 25.94
CA LEU A 364 2.82 10.07 26.46
C LEU A 364 2.28 10.52 27.82
N ASP A 365 3.15 11.01 28.72
CA ASP A 365 2.78 11.53 30.03
C ASP A 365 1.89 12.76 29.90
N GLU A 366 2.23 13.70 29.03
CA GLU A 366 1.45 14.90 28.73
C GLU A 366 0.03 14.57 28.21
N LYS A 367 -0.08 13.59 27.34
CA LYS A 367 -1.39 13.14 26.82
C LYS A 367 -2.21 12.41 27.87
N GLY A 368 -1.56 11.64 28.70
CA GLY A 368 -2.21 10.79 29.70
C GLY A 368 -3.24 9.84 29.10
N ALA A 369 -3.93 9.09 29.96
CA ALA A 369 -4.95 8.12 29.52
C ALA A 369 -6.18 8.77 28.87
N ALA A 370 -6.52 9.99 29.26
CA ALA A 370 -7.69 10.71 28.73
C ALA A 370 -7.42 11.40 27.39
N GLY A 371 -6.24 11.99 27.17
CA GLY A 371 -5.88 12.70 25.95
C GLY A 371 -5.44 11.81 24.79
N LEU A 372 -4.85 10.64 25.12
CA LEU A 372 -4.33 9.71 24.11
C LEU A 372 -5.39 9.23 23.11
N PRO A 373 -6.61 8.84 23.47
CA PRO A 373 -7.64 8.46 22.51
C PRO A 373 -8.00 9.57 21.53
N ALA A 374 -8.17 10.81 22.00
CA ALA A 374 -8.48 11.96 21.16
C ALA A 374 -7.33 12.26 20.17
N PHE A 375 -6.08 12.17 20.62
CA PHE A 375 -4.91 12.26 19.76
C PHE A 375 -4.90 11.16 18.68
N LEU A 376 -5.12 9.90 19.05
CA LEU A 376 -5.16 8.78 18.10
C LEU A 376 -6.30 8.92 17.08
N MET A 377 -7.43 9.52 17.45
CA MET A 377 -8.50 9.84 16.49
C MET A 377 -8.09 10.90 15.47
N ARG A 378 -7.47 12.02 15.91
CA ARG A 378 -6.90 13.02 14.99
C ARG A 378 -5.85 12.40 14.08
N LYS A 379 -4.97 11.59 14.63
CA LYS A 379 -3.95 10.85 13.90
C LYS A 379 -4.54 9.89 12.88
N THR A 380 -5.62 9.18 13.23
CA THR A 380 -6.37 8.32 12.29
C THR A 380 -6.95 9.15 11.15
N ALA A 381 -7.58 10.29 11.44
CA ALA A 381 -8.10 11.20 10.42
C ALA A 381 -6.98 11.70 9.49
N ARG A 382 -5.85 12.12 10.06
CA ARG A 382 -4.68 12.59 9.31
C ARG A 382 -4.10 11.50 8.41
N THR A 383 -3.96 10.28 8.89
CA THR A 383 -3.32 9.20 8.14
C THR A 383 -4.26 8.52 7.14
N PHE A 384 -5.53 8.28 7.55
CA PHE A 384 -6.48 7.42 6.81
C PHE A 384 -7.66 8.21 6.25
N GLY A 385 -7.68 9.53 6.37
CA GLY A 385 -8.83 10.35 5.99
C GLY A 385 -8.91 10.69 4.50
N ALA A 386 -7.79 10.92 3.83
CA ALA A 386 -7.78 11.44 2.46
C ALA A 386 -7.55 10.35 1.41
N GLY A 387 -8.51 10.21 0.50
CA GLY A 387 -8.47 9.26 -0.59
C GLY A 387 -7.66 9.69 -1.81
N ASN A 388 -7.22 10.94 -1.88
CA ASN A 388 -6.39 11.46 -2.96
C ASN A 388 -4.89 11.09 -2.82
N GLY A 389 -4.47 10.51 -1.67
CA GLY A 389 -3.09 10.11 -1.41
C GLY A 389 -2.09 11.26 -1.32
N GLU A 390 -2.56 12.49 -1.11
CA GLU A 390 -1.73 13.72 -1.14
C GLU A 390 -0.92 13.87 -2.45
N ILE A 391 -1.50 13.41 -3.56
CA ILE A 391 -0.81 13.40 -4.85
C ILE A 391 -0.38 14.81 -5.29
N TYR A 392 -1.17 15.83 -4.94
CA TYR A 392 -0.86 17.22 -5.21
C TYR A 392 0.48 17.63 -4.59
N TYR A 393 0.74 17.21 -3.35
CA TYR A 393 2.00 17.51 -2.66
C TYR A 393 3.22 16.97 -3.42
N SER A 394 3.11 15.77 -3.98
CA SER A 394 4.20 15.15 -4.74
C SER A 394 4.38 15.77 -6.12
N LEU A 395 3.31 16.25 -6.77
CA LEU A 395 3.33 16.70 -8.17
C LEU A 395 3.33 18.23 -8.34
N SER A 396 3.10 19.02 -7.27
CA SER A 396 3.16 20.50 -7.30
C SER A 396 4.57 21.08 -7.19
N ARG A 397 5.57 20.28 -6.86
CA ARG A 397 6.92 20.72 -6.57
C ARG A 397 7.75 20.87 -7.84
N GLY A 398 7.72 22.07 -8.42
CA GLY A 398 8.48 22.41 -9.60
C GLY A 398 8.05 21.68 -10.88
N PRO A 399 6.75 21.74 -11.25
CA PRO A 399 6.29 21.14 -12.49
C PRO A 399 6.99 21.74 -13.70
N LEU A 400 7.46 20.90 -14.62
CA LEU A 400 8.13 21.36 -15.86
C LEU A 400 7.14 21.85 -16.92
N GLN A 401 5.85 21.48 -16.80
CA GLN A 401 4.77 21.89 -17.69
C GLN A 401 3.56 22.39 -16.87
N PRO A 402 3.69 23.49 -16.11
CA PRO A 402 2.64 23.92 -15.18
C PRO A 402 1.32 24.29 -15.86
N GLY A 403 1.33 24.66 -17.16
CA GLY A 403 0.12 24.95 -17.95
C GLY A 403 -0.61 23.71 -18.50
N HIS A 404 -0.12 22.50 -18.27
CA HIS A 404 -0.79 21.31 -18.78
C HIS A 404 -2.13 21.08 -18.06
N ALA A 405 -3.18 20.73 -18.81
CA ALA A 405 -4.55 20.57 -18.31
C ALA A 405 -4.68 19.60 -17.12
N VAL A 406 -3.80 18.61 -16.98
CA VAL A 406 -3.76 17.67 -15.86
C VAL A 406 -3.63 18.39 -14.52
N TYR A 407 -2.88 19.48 -14.45
CA TYR A 407 -2.68 20.23 -13.20
C TYR A 407 -3.96 20.92 -12.69
N THR A 408 -4.94 21.20 -13.57
CA THR A 408 -6.24 21.75 -13.17
C THR A 408 -7.05 20.79 -12.28
N PHE A 409 -6.72 19.49 -12.30
CA PHE A 409 -7.37 18.45 -11.47
C PHE A 409 -6.61 18.14 -10.21
N ILE A 410 -5.28 18.31 -10.17
CA ILE A 410 -4.45 17.81 -9.06
C ILE A 410 -3.88 18.90 -8.16
N LEU A 411 -3.84 20.15 -8.61
CA LEU A 411 -3.44 21.27 -7.75
C LEU A 411 -4.65 21.80 -6.98
N GLU A 412 -4.44 22.19 -5.72
CA GLU A 412 -5.51 22.63 -4.82
C GLU A 412 -6.24 23.90 -5.31
N ASP A 413 -5.54 24.78 -6.04
CA ASP A 413 -6.06 25.97 -6.68
C ASP A 413 -6.66 25.68 -8.07
N GLY A 414 -6.56 24.46 -8.57
CA GLY A 414 -7.06 24.07 -9.89
C GLY A 414 -8.60 24.02 -9.93
N PRO A 415 -9.24 24.52 -11.03
CA PRO A 415 -10.70 24.62 -11.14
C PRO A 415 -11.43 23.27 -11.05
N HIS A 416 -10.74 22.17 -11.29
CA HIS A 416 -11.29 20.81 -11.26
C HIS A 416 -10.79 19.97 -10.08
N PHE A 417 -10.00 20.54 -9.16
CA PHE A 417 -9.47 19.83 -8.00
C PHE A 417 -10.58 19.24 -7.13
N GLY A 418 -11.63 20.01 -6.87
CA GLY A 418 -12.78 19.53 -6.10
C GLY A 418 -13.44 18.29 -6.70
N LEU A 419 -13.58 18.21 -8.02
CA LEU A 419 -14.11 17.03 -8.72
C LEU A 419 -13.20 15.81 -8.51
N PHE A 420 -11.91 15.97 -8.78
CA PHE A 420 -10.91 14.91 -8.60
C PHE A 420 -10.89 14.41 -7.16
N ASN A 421 -10.79 15.33 -6.21
CA ASN A 421 -10.67 15.01 -4.79
C ASN A 421 -11.91 14.26 -4.26
N ASN A 422 -13.11 14.73 -4.60
CA ASN A 422 -14.35 14.07 -4.14
C ASN A 422 -14.60 12.72 -4.83
N ALA A 423 -14.26 12.58 -6.11
CA ALA A 423 -14.33 11.30 -6.80
C ALA A 423 -13.37 10.27 -6.20
N ALA A 424 -12.10 10.66 -5.98
CA ALA A 424 -11.12 9.81 -5.31
C ALA A 424 -11.58 9.39 -3.91
N GLN A 425 -12.15 10.34 -3.15
CA GLN A 425 -12.65 10.10 -1.81
C GLN A 425 -13.83 9.13 -1.78
N CYS A 426 -14.78 9.23 -2.72
CA CYS A 426 -15.90 8.28 -2.81
C CYS A 426 -15.42 6.84 -3.01
N VAL A 427 -14.52 6.64 -3.96
CA VAL A 427 -13.95 5.30 -4.22
C VAL A 427 -13.16 4.81 -3.02
N TYR A 428 -12.36 5.66 -2.40
CA TYR A 428 -11.54 5.32 -1.24
C TYR A 428 -12.38 4.92 -0.02
N LEU A 429 -13.38 5.72 0.35
CA LEU A 429 -14.29 5.42 1.46
C LEU A 429 -15.07 4.12 1.22
N SER A 430 -15.38 3.81 -0.05
CA SER A 430 -16.02 2.55 -0.40
C SER A 430 -15.16 1.33 -0.06
N PHE A 431 -13.83 1.46 -0.05
CA PHE A 431 -12.93 0.36 0.34
C PHE A 431 -13.13 -0.04 1.80
N TYR A 432 -13.37 0.90 2.70
CA TYR A 432 -13.65 0.59 4.10
C TYR A 432 -14.98 -0.11 4.28
N VAL A 433 -16.04 0.41 3.66
CA VAL A 433 -17.40 -0.16 3.72
C VAL A 433 -17.43 -1.57 3.14
N LEU A 434 -16.90 -1.72 1.92
CA LEU A 434 -16.84 -3.02 1.25
C LEU A 434 -15.89 -3.98 1.96
N GLY A 435 -14.75 -3.49 2.46
CA GLY A 435 -13.78 -4.30 3.20
C GLY A 435 -14.36 -4.87 4.51
N ALA A 436 -15.12 -4.07 5.24
CA ALA A 436 -15.87 -4.52 6.42
C ALA A 436 -16.93 -5.56 6.05
N ALA A 437 -17.70 -5.33 4.97
CA ALA A 437 -18.66 -6.30 4.45
C ALA A 437 -17.98 -7.61 4.03
N GLY A 438 -16.78 -7.54 3.45
CA GLY A 438 -15.96 -8.70 3.09
C GLY A 438 -15.55 -9.53 4.32
N ALA A 439 -15.11 -8.87 5.39
CA ALA A 439 -14.79 -9.52 6.66
C ALA A 439 -16.02 -10.20 7.28
N LEU A 440 -17.16 -9.52 7.31
CA LEU A 440 -18.43 -10.07 7.79
C LEU A 440 -18.91 -11.26 6.95
N ALA A 441 -18.73 -11.22 5.63
CA ALA A 441 -19.05 -12.34 4.75
C ALA A 441 -18.14 -13.55 5.04
N ALA A 442 -16.84 -13.31 5.28
CA ALA A 442 -15.90 -14.35 5.67
C ALA A 442 -16.26 -15.00 7.02
N LEU A 443 -16.75 -14.22 7.98
CA LEU A 443 -17.24 -14.71 9.29
C LEU A 443 -18.41 -15.71 9.17
N ARG A 444 -19.29 -15.49 8.19
CA ARG A 444 -20.50 -16.33 7.98
C ARG A 444 -20.21 -17.65 7.29
N ARG A 445 -19.01 -17.84 6.74
CA ARG A 445 -18.62 -19.12 6.13
C ARG A 445 -18.52 -20.19 7.21
N ARG A 446 -19.07 -21.38 6.94
CA ARG A 446 -18.96 -22.55 7.82
C ARG A 446 -17.53 -23.08 7.73
N GLY A 447 -16.95 -23.43 8.86
CA GLY A 447 -15.56 -23.93 8.97
C GLY A 447 -14.55 -22.82 9.26
N MET A 448 -13.26 -23.11 9.10
CA MET A 448 -12.18 -22.12 9.26
C MET A 448 -12.19 -21.17 8.06
N PRO A 449 -12.14 -19.83 8.26
CA PRO A 449 -11.95 -18.91 7.16
C PRO A 449 -10.65 -19.26 6.45
N PRO A 450 -10.67 -19.49 5.13
CA PRO A 450 -9.48 -19.98 4.43
C PRO A 450 -8.34 -18.95 4.37
N VAL A 451 -8.67 -17.66 4.56
CA VAL A 451 -7.73 -16.55 4.36
C VAL A 451 -8.12 -15.37 5.21
N CYS A 452 -7.19 -14.90 6.06
CA CYS A 452 -7.37 -13.70 6.87
C CYS A 452 -6.21 -12.68 6.72
N ALA A 453 -5.12 -13.07 6.05
CA ALA A 453 -3.91 -12.25 5.95
C ALA A 453 -4.14 -10.82 5.41
N PRO A 454 -4.96 -10.53 4.39
CA PRO A 454 -5.18 -9.15 3.94
C PRO A 454 -5.77 -8.25 5.04
N TRP A 455 -6.76 -8.74 5.80
CA TRP A 455 -7.35 -7.99 6.92
C TRP A 455 -6.37 -7.85 8.08
N ALA A 456 -5.62 -8.91 8.39
CA ALA A 456 -4.59 -8.88 9.43
C ALA A 456 -3.47 -7.89 9.08
N ALA A 457 -3.06 -7.82 7.80
CA ALA A 457 -2.07 -6.86 7.33
C ALA A 457 -2.58 -5.42 7.45
N LEU A 458 -3.85 -5.15 7.07
CA LEU A 458 -4.45 -3.82 7.24
C LEU A 458 -4.56 -3.42 8.71
N ALA A 459 -4.96 -4.32 9.60
CA ALA A 459 -5.01 -4.06 11.03
C ALA A 459 -3.61 -3.82 11.62
N GLY A 460 -2.63 -4.63 11.23
CA GLY A 460 -1.23 -4.44 11.62
C GLY A 460 -0.67 -3.12 11.12
N PHE A 461 -1.00 -2.73 9.89
CA PHE A 461 -0.61 -1.44 9.33
C PHE A 461 -1.25 -0.27 10.09
N TYR A 462 -2.54 -0.38 10.44
CA TYR A 462 -3.19 0.62 11.29
C TYR A 462 -2.45 0.79 12.62
N LEU A 463 -2.17 -0.31 13.32
CA LEU A 463 -1.44 -0.27 14.59
C LEU A 463 -0.04 0.33 14.44
N PHE A 464 0.66 -0.03 13.37
CA PHE A 464 1.96 0.57 13.04
C PHE A 464 1.86 2.09 12.85
N MET A 465 0.88 2.57 12.09
CA MET A 465 0.69 3.99 11.85
C MET A 465 0.24 4.77 13.09
N MET A 466 -0.34 4.13 14.10
CA MET A 466 -0.64 4.77 15.38
C MET A 466 0.64 5.11 16.17
N LEU A 467 1.74 4.42 15.90
CA LEU A 467 3.05 4.71 16.51
C LEU A 467 3.96 5.56 15.60
N TRP A 468 3.85 5.40 14.28
CA TRP A 468 4.74 5.99 13.29
C TRP A 468 4.31 7.40 12.91
N GLU A 469 5.18 8.17 12.26
CA GLU A 469 4.84 9.47 11.63
C GLU A 469 3.59 9.37 10.74
N SER A 470 2.67 10.33 10.89
CA SER A 470 1.43 10.40 10.12
C SER A 470 1.64 11.03 8.74
N ASN A 471 1.33 10.28 7.69
CA ASN A 471 1.40 10.76 6.32
C ASN A 471 0.51 9.88 5.42
N HIS A 472 -0.40 10.47 4.63
CA HIS A 472 -1.27 9.72 3.69
C HIS A 472 -0.47 8.95 2.64
N ARG A 473 0.68 9.46 2.21
CA ARG A 473 1.56 8.77 1.25
C ARG A 473 1.96 7.38 1.73
N GLN A 474 2.05 7.17 3.05
CA GLN A 474 2.37 5.87 3.63
C GLN A 474 1.35 4.78 3.26
N LEU A 475 0.13 5.14 2.85
CA LEU A 475 -0.93 4.20 2.48
C LEU A 475 -0.78 3.65 1.06
N VAL A 476 -0.03 4.28 0.18
CA VAL A 476 0.04 3.94 -1.25
C VAL A 476 0.41 2.48 -1.47
N ASN A 477 1.44 1.98 -0.80
CA ASN A 477 1.86 0.59 -0.95
C ASN A 477 0.90 -0.42 -0.29
N GLN A 478 -0.11 0.06 0.45
CA GLN A 478 -1.16 -0.76 1.06
C GLN A 478 -2.46 -0.78 0.23
N TRP A 479 -2.61 0.09 -0.78
CA TRP A 479 -3.82 0.13 -1.62
C TRP A 479 -4.25 -1.25 -2.15
N PRO A 480 -3.33 -2.15 -2.59
CA PRO A 480 -3.73 -3.49 -3.02
C PRO A 480 -4.47 -4.30 -1.95
N LEU A 481 -4.14 -4.11 -0.66
CA LEU A 481 -4.85 -4.79 0.43
C LEU A 481 -6.29 -4.26 0.56
N TYR A 482 -6.49 -2.93 0.44
CA TYR A 482 -7.82 -2.32 0.42
C TYR A 482 -8.64 -2.81 -0.78
N TRP A 483 -8.03 -2.86 -1.97
CA TRP A 483 -8.70 -3.40 -3.16
C TRP A 483 -9.12 -4.86 -2.97
N MET A 484 -8.28 -5.69 -2.36
CA MET A 484 -8.57 -7.10 -2.09
C MET A 484 -9.79 -7.26 -1.17
N VAL A 485 -9.77 -6.60 -0.01
CA VAL A 485 -10.85 -6.76 0.97
C VAL A 485 -12.16 -6.17 0.46
N ALA A 486 -12.10 -5.06 -0.28
CA ALA A 486 -13.27 -4.43 -0.91
C ALA A 486 -13.85 -5.30 -2.04
N ALA A 487 -13.01 -5.90 -2.88
CA ALA A 487 -13.45 -6.81 -3.94
C ALA A 487 -14.17 -8.05 -3.40
N VAL A 488 -13.68 -8.61 -2.29
CA VAL A 488 -14.36 -9.70 -1.59
C VAL A 488 -15.73 -9.26 -1.07
N GLY A 489 -15.81 -8.04 -0.50
CA GLY A 489 -17.07 -7.47 -0.02
C GLY A 489 -18.08 -7.21 -1.13
N LEU A 490 -17.65 -6.61 -2.24
CA LEU A 490 -18.49 -6.36 -3.40
C LEU A 490 -19.07 -7.66 -3.98
N ALA A 491 -18.22 -8.67 -4.19
CA ALA A 491 -18.64 -9.96 -4.69
C ALA A 491 -19.63 -10.67 -3.74
N ALA A 492 -19.44 -10.53 -2.42
CA ALA A 492 -20.30 -11.14 -1.41
C ALA A 492 -21.67 -10.44 -1.34
N LEU A 493 -21.69 -9.09 -1.25
CA LEU A 493 -22.91 -8.30 -1.19
C LEU A 493 -23.75 -8.42 -2.47
N GLY A 494 -23.11 -8.32 -3.64
CA GLY A 494 -23.77 -8.47 -4.91
C GLY A 494 -24.37 -9.87 -5.10
N GLY A 495 -23.62 -10.92 -4.69
CA GLY A 495 -24.13 -12.29 -4.71
C GLY A 495 -25.31 -12.52 -3.74
N PHE A 496 -25.32 -11.82 -2.60
CA PHE A 496 -26.44 -11.85 -1.64
C PHE A 496 -27.67 -11.14 -2.21
N ALA A 497 -27.49 -9.92 -2.72
CA ALA A 497 -28.56 -9.12 -3.30
C ALA A 497 -29.22 -9.80 -4.51
N ALA A 498 -28.41 -10.38 -5.40
CA ALA A 498 -28.92 -11.09 -6.58
C ALA A 498 -29.83 -12.28 -6.25
N ARG A 499 -29.59 -12.96 -5.11
CA ARG A 499 -30.43 -14.09 -4.65
C ARG A 499 -31.74 -13.65 -4.00
N ARG A 500 -31.81 -12.44 -3.43
CA ARG A 500 -32.98 -11.97 -2.68
C ARG A 500 -33.98 -11.18 -3.50
N LEU A 501 -33.55 -10.57 -4.58
CA LEU A 501 -34.46 -9.84 -5.45
C LEU A 501 -35.30 -10.85 -6.26
N PRO A 502 -36.63 -10.66 -6.40
CA PRO A 502 -37.48 -11.58 -7.16
C PRO A 502 -36.97 -11.72 -8.59
N GLN A 503 -36.98 -12.95 -9.13
CA GLN A 503 -36.78 -13.16 -10.56
C GLN A 503 -38.02 -12.59 -11.25
N ASN A 504 -37.83 -11.59 -12.13
CA ASN A 504 -38.97 -11.08 -12.90
C ASN A 504 -39.50 -12.21 -13.76
N TYR A 505 -40.79 -12.55 -13.54
CA TYR A 505 -41.58 -13.60 -14.21
C TYR A 505 -41.91 -13.28 -15.68
N HIS A 506 -41.25 -12.27 -16.31
CA HIS A 506 -41.60 -11.85 -17.67
C HIS A 506 -41.01 -12.70 -18.81
N ALA A 507 -40.19 -13.71 -18.51
CA ALA A 507 -39.61 -14.58 -19.53
C ALA A 507 -40.42 -15.89 -19.80
N GLN A 508 -41.53 -16.11 -19.12
CA GLN A 508 -42.36 -17.33 -19.31
C GLN A 508 -43.63 -17.15 -20.13
N ASN A 509 -43.98 -15.90 -20.50
CA ASN A 509 -45.21 -15.65 -21.28
C ASN A 509 -45.01 -15.45 -22.79
N GLU A 510 -43.83 -15.61 -23.34
CA GLU A 510 -43.58 -15.54 -24.80
C GLU A 510 -43.45 -16.95 -25.44
N GLN A 511 -43.77 -18.04 -24.73
CA GLN A 511 -43.76 -19.40 -25.27
C GLN A 511 -45.14 -20.11 -25.11
N ASN A 512 -46.25 -19.39 -24.94
CA ASN A 512 -47.57 -19.94 -25.09
C ASN A 512 -48.33 -19.29 -26.23
#